data_5f9d7112ca5802ec051b8bc486fae7f0
#
_entry.id   5f9d7112ca5802ec051b8bc486fae7f0
#
_cell.length_a   1.000
_cell.length_b   1.000
_cell.length_c   1.000
_cell.angle_alpha   90.00
_cell.angle_beta   90.00
_cell.angle_gamma   90.00
#
_symmetry.space_group_name_H-M   'P 1'
#
loop_
_entity.id
_entity.type
_entity.pdbx_description
1 polymer ?
#
loop_
_entity_poly.entity_id
_entity_poly.type
_entity_poly.pdbx_seq_one_letter_code
_entity_poly.pdbx_strand_id
1 'polypeptide(L)'
;MSVMDMLKRGAEHTNVDETAQGMMVDFKDHKVGMKLDADEITQVIKDGKISLEDGIREDCHVVMKMKTVDLCGAIDNSFDLMEIREKGEIIKGDIADPNLPVHLMATFPFFDAMVRLYESDPEFKKQVDEAKTSL
;
A
#
# COMPACT_ATOMS: atom_id res chain seq x y z
N MET A 1 -3.71 -17.01 -7.74
CA MET A 1 -2.85 -15.86 -7.43
C MET A 1 -3.39 -15.10 -6.23
N SER A 2 -2.53 -14.69 -5.31
CA SER A 2 -2.94 -14.01 -4.09
C SER A 2 -2.78 -12.49 -4.19
N VAL A 3 -3.54 -11.78 -3.36
CA VAL A 3 -3.38 -10.33 -3.21
C VAL A 3 -1.97 -9.99 -2.73
N MET A 4 -1.41 -10.83 -1.84
CA MET A 4 -0.03 -10.65 -1.37
C MET A 4 0.98 -10.71 -2.52
N ASP A 5 0.82 -11.64 -3.47
CA ASP A 5 1.73 -11.74 -4.62
C ASP A 5 1.66 -10.48 -5.49
N MET A 6 0.46 -9.97 -5.72
CA MET A 6 0.25 -8.71 -6.44
C MET A 6 0.97 -7.55 -5.74
N LEU A 7 0.77 -7.42 -4.43
CA LEU A 7 1.37 -6.33 -3.66
C LEU A 7 2.89 -6.45 -3.57
N LYS A 8 3.42 -7.67 -3.47
CA LYS A 8 4.87 -7.89 -3.48
C LYS A 8 5.49 -7.48 -4.81
N ARG A 9 4.82 -7.73 -5.91
CA ARG A 9 5.27 -7.26 -7.23
C ARG A 9 5.31 -5.73 -7.27
N GLY A 10 4.27 -5.11 -6.72
CA GLY A 10 4.23 -3.65 -6.59
C GLY A 10 5.35 -3.10 -5.73
N ALA A 11 5.67 -3.77 -4.62
CA ALA A 11 6.75 -3.36 -3.72
C ALA A 11 8.12 -3.49 -4.39
N GLU A 12 8.37 -4.59 -5.11
CA GLU A 12 9.62 -4.78 -5.86
C GLU A 12 9.81 -3.66 -6.88
N HIS A 13 8.75 -3.32 -7.61
CA HIS A 13 8.79 -2.21 -8.56
C HIS A 13 9.08 -0.88 -7.86
N THR A 14 8.40 -0.62 -6.74
CA THR A 14 8.60 0.61 -5.96
C THR A 14 10.06 0.81 -5.60
N ASN A 15 10.75 -0.26 -5.22
CA ASN A 15 12.13 -0.20 -4.76
C ASN A 15 13.14 0.09 -5.89
N VAL A 16 12.73 0.03 -7.15
CA VAL A 16 13.58 0.34 -8.31
C VAL A 16 13.02 1.49 -9.15
N ASP A 17 11.86 2.01 -8.80
CA ASP A 17 11.23 3.12 -9.52
C ASP A 17 11.84 4.45 -9.06
N GLU A 18 12.43 5.20 -10.00
CA GLU A 18 13.13 6.45 -9.66
C GLU A 18 12.23 7.47 -8.97
N THR A 19 11.00 7.61 -9.44
CA THR A 19 10.05 8.56 -8.85
C THR A 19 9.71 8.18 -7.41
N ALA A 20 9.40 6.90 -7.17
CA ALA A 20 9.10 6.42 -5.84
C ALA A 20 10.30 6.55 -4.90
N GLN A 21 11.49 6.20 -5.36
CA GLN A 21 12.71 6.28 -4.55
C GLN A 21 13.05 7.73 -4.19
N GLY A 22 12.78 8.66 -5.10
CA GLY A 22 12.95 10.10 -4.80
C GLY A 22 12.02 10.56 -3.68
N MET A 23 10.80 10.04 -3.63
CA MET A 23 9.84 10.36 -2.57
C MET A 23 10.16 9.66 -1.25
N MET A 24 10.77 8.47 -1.30
CA MET A 24 11.01 7.64 -0.11
C MET A 24 12.31 7.90 0.60
N VAL A 25 13.20 8.71 0.03
CA VAL A 25 14.56 8.91 0.55
C VAL A 25 14.57 9.34 2.02
N ASP A 26 13.59 10.10 2.46
CA ASP A 26 13.51 10.62 3.82
C ASP A 26 12.75 9.72 4.79
N PHE A 27 12.12 8.66 4.31
CA PHE A 27 11.37 7.74 5.17
C PHE A 27 12.28 6.63 5.71
N LYS A 28 12.51 6.63 7.03
CA LYS A 28 13.50 5.75 7.67
C LYS A 28 12.90 4.50 8.29
N ASP A 29 11.84 4.63 9.06
CA ASP A 29 11.25 3.48 9.78
C ASP A 29 9.76 3.72 10.00
N HIS A 30 8.96 3.06 9.17
CA HIS A 30 7.50 3.11 9.27
C HIS A 30 6.93 1.72 9.09
N LYS A 31 5.98 1.35 9.93
CA LYS A 31 5.26 0.08 9.84
C LYS A 31 3.78 0.36 9.80
N VAL A 32 3.16 0.05 8.69
CA VAL A 32 1.74 0.32 8.45
C VAL A 32 1.03 -0.99 8.12
N GLY A 33 0.09 -1.36 8.99
CA GLY A 33 -0.72 -2.55 8.75
C GLY A 33 -1.89 -2.25 7.82
N MET A 34 -2.22 -3.22 6.97
CA MET A 34 -3.42 -3.19 6.15
C MET A 34 -4.25 -4.43 6.44
N LYS A 35 -5.47 -4.24 6.89
CA LYS A 35 -6.44 -5.31 7.05
C LYS A 35 -7.41 -5.27 5.88
N LEU A 36 -7.23 -6.19 4.95
CA LEU A 36 -8.10 -6.35 3.79
C LEU A 36 -9.19 -7.40 4.10
N ASP A 37 -10.01 -7.73 3.12
CA ASP A 37 -11.13 -8.67 3.36
C ASP A 37 -10.66 -10.03 3.86
N ALA A 38 -9.65 -10.60 3.22
CA ALA A 38 -9.13 -11.94 3.54
C ALA A 38 -7.66 -11.93 3.94
N ASP A 39 -6.99 -10.79 3.82
CA ASP A 39 -5.54 -10.70 4.00
C ASP A 39 -5.20 -9.67 5.06
N GLU A 40 -4.18 -9.97 5.86
CA GLU A 40 -3.58 -9.03 6.79
C GLU A 40 -2.12 -8.87 6.42
N ILE A 41 -1.67 -7.65 6.23
CA ILE A 41 -0.36 -7.34 5.68
C ILE A 41 0.27 -6.20 6.46
N THR A 42 1.57 -6.30 6.73
CA THR A 42 2.35 -5.18 7.26
C THR A 42 3.26 -4.64 6.16
N GLN A 43 3.13 -3.36 5.88
CA GLN A 43 4.08 -2.63 5.05
C GLN A 43 5.21 -2.15 5.93
N VAL A 44 6.43 -2.58 5.64
CA VAL A 44 7.63 -2.17 6.37
C VAL A 44 8.43 -1.25 5.46
N ILE A 45 8.55 0.01 5.86
CA ILE A 45 9.33 1.00 5.13
C ILE A 45 10.56 1.31 5.97
N LYS A 46 11.73 0.95 5.44
CA LYS A 46 13.00 1.10 6.14
C LYS A 46 14.07 1.61 5.19
N ASP A 47 14.68 2.72 5.58
CA ASP A 47 15.76 3.34 4.80
C ASP A 47 15.41 3.54 3.33
N GLY A 48 14.18 4.03 3.09
CA GLY A 48 13.70 4.34 1.76
C GLY A 48 13.24 3.15 0.92
N LYS A 49 13.21 1.95 1.49
CA LYS A 49 12.76 0.74 0.79
C LYS A 49 11.52 0.17 1.46
N ILE A 50 10.68 -0.51 0.67
CA ILE A 50 9.47 -1.14 1.18
C ILE A 50 9.56 -2.66 1.05
N SER A 51 9.11 -3.35 2.08
CA SER A 51 8.87 -4.78 2.05
C SER A 51 7.52 -5.09 2.67
N LEU A 52 7.00 -6.28 2.41
CA LEU A 52 5.70 -6.70 2.91
C LEU A 52 5.85 -7.97 3.72
N GLU A 53 5.11 -8.04 4.82
CA GLU A 53 5.08 -9.22 5.68
C GLU A 53 3.64 -9.70 5.83
N ASP A 54 3.44 -11.01 5.95
CA ASP A 54 2.15 -11.59 6.28
C ASP A 54 1.80 -11.23 7.72
N GLY A 55 0.51 -10.91 7.93
CA GLY A 55 0.01 -10.57 9.25
C GLY A 55 0.25 -9.11 9.60
N ILE A 56 -0.39 -8.67 10.68
CA ILE A 56 -0.23 -7.32 11.20
C ILE A 56 0.65 -7.38 12.43
N ARG A 57 1.81 -6.73 12.36
CA ARG A 57 2.77 -6.69 13.47
C ARG A 57 2.19 -5.86 14.63
N GLU A 58 2.53 -6.28 15.86
CA GLU A 58 2.12 -5.54 17.05
C GLU A 58 2.73 -4.15 17.13
N ASP A 59 3.90 -3.96 16.51
CA ASP A 59 4.61 -2.69 16.51
C ASP A 59 4.25 -1.77 15.34
N CYS A 60 3.15 -2.04 14.63
CA CYS A 60 2.66 -1.13 13.60
C CYS A 60 2.31 0.22 14.21
N HIS A 61 2.77 1.29 13.57
CA HIS A 61 2.45 2.66 13.97
C HIS A 61 0.98 3.00 13.68
N VAL A 62 0.43 2.41 12.63
CA VAL A 62 -0.96 2.60 12.23
C VAL A 62 -1.44 1.34 11.51
N VAL A 63 -2.71 1.01 11.67
CA VAL A 63 -3.36 -0.08 10.93
C VAL A 63 -4.60 0.47 10.27
N MET A 64 -4.70 0.27 8.96
CA MET A 64 -5.88 0.64 8.18
C MET A 64 -6.66 -0.59 7.77
N LYS A 65 -7.96 -0.50 7.91
CA LYS A 65 -8.89 -1.50 7.39
C LYS A 65 -9.49 -0.99 6.09
N MET A 66 -9.47 -1.82 5.06
CA MET A 66 -9.90 -1.44 3.73
C MET A 66 -10.37 -2.67 2.97
N LYS A 67 -11.35 -2.50 2.09
CA LYS A 67 -11.76 -3.59 1.21
C LYS A 67 -10.74 -3.77 0.10
N THR A 68 -10.51 -5.02 -0.30
CA THR A 68 -9.60 -5.32 -1.42
C THR A 68 -10.03 -4.62 -2.70
N VAL A 69 -11.35 -4.53 -2.95
CA VAL A 69 -11.88 -3.84 -4.14
C VAL A 69 -11.49 -2.35 -4.13
N ASP A 70 -11.45 -1.72 -2.96
CA ASP A 70 -11.07 -0.31 -2.86
C ASP A 70 -9.56 -0.13 -3.06
N LEU A 71 -8.75 -1.04 -2.54
CA LEU A 71 -7.32 -1.05 -2.79
C LEU A 71 -7.04 -1.17 -4.30
N CYS A 72 -7.67 -2.13 -4.96
CA CYS A 72 -7.53 -2.30 -6.40
C CYS A 72 -8.04 -1.09 -7.18
N GLY A 73 -9.13 -0.48 -6.70
CA GLY A 73 -9.67 0.75 -7.31
C GLY A 73 -8.72 1.93 -7.25
N ALA A 74 -7.93 2.03 -6.18
CA ALA A 74 -6.90 3.05 -6.10
C ALA A 74 -5.77 2.79 -7.11
N ILE A 75 -5.44 1.53 -7.33
CA ILE A 75 -4.36 1.13 -8.25
C ILE A 75 -4.79 1.28 -9.70
N ASP A 76 -6.01 0.86 -10.05
CA ASP A 76 -6.51 0.92 -11.42
C ASP A 76 -7.10 2.28 -11.81
N ASN A 77 -7.00 3.26 -10.91
CA ASN A 77 -7.49 4.61 -11.11
C ASN A 77 -9.02 4.72 -11.26
N SER A 78 -9.77 3.79 -10.66
CA SER A 78 -11.23 3.90 -10.58
C SER A 78 -11.67 5.09 -9.75
N PHE A 79 -10.82 5.55 -8.83
CA PHE A 79 -10.97 6.80 -8.13
C PHE A 79 -9.57 7.38 -7.87
N ASP A 80 -9.53 8.67 -7.49
CA ASP A 80 -8.27 9.37 -7.24
C ASP A 80 -7.56 8.74 -6.03
N LEU A 81 -6.26 8.46 -6.18
CA LEU A 81 -5.45 7.89 -5.11
C LEU A 81 -5.54 8.70 -3.81
N MET A 82 -5.69 10.01 -3.90
CA MET A 82 -5.84 10.87 -2.73
C MET A 82 -7.11 10.59 -1.93
N GLU A 83 -8.10 9.93 -2.53
CA GLU A 83 -9.36 9.56 -1.88
C GLU A 83 -9.26 8.22 -1.14
N ILE A 84 -8.14 7.53 -1.23
CA ILE A 84 -7.99 6.19 -0.61
C ILE A 84 -8.25 6.24 0.90
N ARG A 85 -7.91 7.32 1.56
CA ARG A 85 -8.15 7.49 2.99
C ARG A 85 -9.63 7.50 3.35
N GLU A 86 -10.46 8.02 2.46
CA GLU A 86 -11.91 8.06 2.66
C GLU A 86 -12.55 6.69 2.49
N LYS A 87 -11.87 5.78 1.77
CA LYS A 87 -12.34 4.41 1.55
C LYS A 87 -11.96 3.48 2.69
N GLY A 88 -10.94 3.85 3.48
CA GLY A 88 -10.45 3.02 4.56
C GLY A 88 -10.83 3.56 5.93
N GLU A 89 -10.57 2.74 6.95
CA GLU A 89 -10.81 3.08 8.35
C GLU A 89 -9.52 2.82 9.13
N ILE A 90 -9.12 3.78 9.97
CA ILE A 90 -7.98 3.61 10.87
C ILE A 90 -8.47 2.86 12.10
N ILE A 91 -8.00 1.61 12.28
CA ILE A 91 -8.40 0.78 13.43
C ILE A 91 -7.35 0.71 14.52
N LYS A 92 -6.14 1.19 14.25
CA LYS A 92 -5.08 1.37 15.25
C LYS A 92 -4.29 2.62 14.89
N GLY A 93 -4.01 3.44 15.87
CA GLY A 93 -3.28 4.69 15.73
C GLY A 93 -4.06 5.82 16.36
N ASP A 94 -3.35 6.80 16.91
CA ASP A 94 -3.96 7.96 17.55
C ASP A 94 -4.04 9.11 16.54
N ILE A 95 -5.25 9.49 16.14
CA ILE A 95 -5.45 10.58 15.18
C ILE A 95 -4.96 11.93 15.74
N ALA A 96 -4.77 12.04 17.05
CA ALA A 96 -4.19 13.22 17.68
C ALA A 96 -2.65 13.21 17.62
N ASP A 97 -2.03 12.08 17.27
CA ASP A 97 -0.58 11.98 17.12
C ASP A 97 -0.14 12.74 15.86
N PRO A 98 0.72 13.77 16.00
CA PRO A 98 1.20 14.51 14.83
C PRO A 98 2.02 13.68 13.87
N ASN A 99 2.52 12.51 14.28
CA ASN A 99 3.28 11.61 13.42
C ASN A 99 2.38 10.65 12.61
N LEU A 100 1.10 10.52 12.94
CA LEU A 100 0.21 9.64 12.23
C LEU A 100 0.14 9.95 10.73
N PRO A 101 -0.05 11.23 10.32
CA PRO A 101 -0.05 11.56 8.89
C PRO A 101 1.26 11.19 8.19
N VAL A 102 2.39 11.30 8.89
CA VAL A 102 3.71 10.96 8.33
C VAL A 102 3.79 9.47 8.04
N HIS A 103 3.31 8.62 8.97
CA HIS A 103 3.28 7.18 8.75
C HIS A 103 2.41 6.81 7.54
N LEU A 104 1.25 7.46 7.40
CA LEU A 104 0.37 7.22 6.26
C LEU A 104 0.99 7.73 4.95
N MET A 105 1.63 8.89 4.98
CA MET A 105 2.31 9.46 3.82
C MET A 105 3.45 8.58 3.33
N ALA A 106 4.09 7.84 4.23
CA ALA A 106 5.20 6.94 3.86
C ALA A 106 4.75 5.80 2.94
N THR A 107 3.45 5.50 2.91
CA THR A 107 2.89 4.47 2.02
C THR A 107 2.51 5.02 0.65
N PHE A 108 2.40 6.34 0.51
CA PHE A 108 1.96 6.97 -0.75
C PHE A 108 2.85 6.60 -1.94
N PRO A 109 4.19 6.64 -1.84
CA PRO A 109 5.04 6.30 -2.97
C PRO A 109 4.80 4.88 -3.49
N PHE A 110 4.46 3.95 -2.61
CA PHE A 110 4.13 2.58 -2.98
C PHE A 110 2.85 2.53 -3.83
N PHE A 111 1.78 3.17 -3.37
CA PHE A 111 0.52 3.21 -4.13
C PHE A 111 0.71 3.94 -5.45
N ASP A 112 1.40 5.07 -5.44
CA ASP A 112 1.66 5.85 -6.65
C ASP A 112 2.46 5.05 -7.69
N ALA A 113 3.47 4.30 -7.23
CA ALA A 113 4.25 3.42 -8.11
C ALA A 113 3.39 2.30 -8.68
N MET A 114 2.45 1.75 -7.89
CA MET A 114 1.54 0.72 -8.38
C MET A 114 0.58 1.25 -9.44
N VAL A 115 0.12 2.51 -9.30
CA VAL A 115 -0.71 3.14 -10.34
C VAL A 115 0.05 3.18 -11.67
N ARG A 116 1.30 3.58 -11.65
CA ARG A 116 2.12 3.61 -12.87
C ARG A 116 2.41 2.21 -13.41
N LEU A 117 2.66 1.26 -12.52
CA LEU A 117 2.92 -0.13 -12.91
C LEU A 117 1.69 -0.75 -13.58
N TYR A 118 0.50 -0.46 -13.07
CA TYR A 118 -0.76 -0.92 -13.65
C TYR A 118 -0.87 -0.50 -15.12
N GLU A 119 -0.46 0.72 -15.42
CA GLU A 119 -0.53 1.25 -16.79
C GLU A 119 0.53 0.68 -17.72
N SER A 120 1.68 0.23 -17.19
CA SER A 120 2.85 -0.14 -17.99
C SER A 120 3.17 -1.63 -18.00
N ASP A 121 2.66 -2.41 -17.05
CA ASP A 121 2.96 -3.84 -16.92
C ASP A 121 1.69 -4.67 -17.09
N PRO A 122 1.50 -5.35 -18.23
CA PRO A 122 0.29 -6.16 -18.47
C PRO A 122 0.07 -7.26 -17.45
N GLU A 123 1.15 -7.83 -16.91
CA GLU A 123 1.06 -8.89 -15.89
C GLU A 123 0.51 -8.33 -14.58
N PHE A 124 1.01 -7.19 -14.16
CA PHE A 124 0.51 -6.53 -12.95
C PHE A 124 -0.94 -6.10 -13.12
N LYS A 125 -1.28 -5.54 -14.29
CA LYS A 125 -2.65 -5.17 -14.61
C LYS A 125 -3.58 -6.37 -14.48
N LYS A 126 -3.17 -7.51 -15.01
CA LYS A 126 -3.95 -8.75 -14.89
C LYS A 126 -4.13 -9.16 -13.45
N GLN A 127 -3.09 -9.07 -12.63
CA GLN A 127 -3.16 -9.40 -11.21
C GLN A 127 -4.16 -8.51 -10.47
N VAL A 128 -4.13 -7.22 -10.73
CA VAL A 128 -5.05 -6.26 -10.10
C VAL A 128 -6.49 -6.53 -10.54
N ASP A 129 -6.70 -6.73 -11.84
CA ASP A 129 -8.04 -6.98 -12.38
C ASP A 129 -8.63 -8.28 -11.82
N GLU A 130 -7.83 -9.33 -11.70
CA GLU A 130 -8.25 -10.59 -11.11
C GLU A 130 -8.58 -10.45 -9.62
N ALA A 131 -7.74 -9.74 -8.87
CA ALA A 131 -7.97 -9.50 -7.45
C ALA A 131 -9.28 -8.74 -7.22
N LYS A 132 -9.56 -7.76 -8.08
CA LYS A 132 -10.77 -6.93 -7.99
C LYS A 132 -12.05 -7.74 -8.25
N THR A 133 -11.99 -8.71 -9.14
CA THR A 133 -13.17 -9.48 -9.59
C THR A 133 -13.36 -10.80 -8.86
N SER A 134 -12.39 -11.25 -8.06
CA SER A 134 -12.46 -12.54 -7.36
C SER A 134 -13.24 -12.49 -6.04
N LEU A 135 -13.79 -11.34 -5.70
CA LEU A 135 -14.51 -11.12 -4.42
C LEU A 135 -15.99 -11.41 -4.51
#